data_cf5648c25412f6a3ed591908c8d97d90
#
_entry.id   cf5648c25412f6a3ed591908c8d97d90
#
_cell.length_a   1.000
_cell.length_b   1.000
_cell.length_c   1.000
_cell.angle_alpha   90.00
_cell.angle_beta   90.00
_cell.angle_gamma   90.00
#
_symmetry.space_group_name_H-M   'P 1'
#
loop_
_entity.id
_entity.type
_entity.pdbx_description
1 polymer ?
#
loop_
_entity_poly.entity_id
_entity_poly.type
_entity_poly.pdbx_seq_one_letter_code
_entity_poly.pdbx_strand_id
1 'polypeptide(L)'
;MAEAIGLALSIVSLVKLTTVVLQTCYDYVAKAKQAPEDVQRLISEVASLQTILEQLQRLTSDPNDERMSLLKSLETQHGPFTACYAVLADVQKKLQSIKDPSSLRNRLMFPFQGEKLVELLQTLEKHKTSFILALAGDQAKLTLNIEKTVNNVSDQLEDIKLLEYRKEVLKWLKGSDPTTNHNTARKKHEPGTGEWLLDSKEFKSWMEEDGKILWLNGIPGAGKTVLSSTVIEHLISECKNSVESRMAYYYFDFRDHEKQTASGCLKSLIHQLCEQSDKIPGVIEDLYSEFKGGMPSLSQLTATLIGLLDDGSKYFIVIDALDECREEEEEHERELFFEALQEIVSSASSRYAIFIASRPEIDIGQNLTGLNAINFNIQHNLINADIHSHVRACLEKEVRFKKWPASVKTQIEERLTSGANRM
;
A
#
# COMPACT_ATOMS: atom_id res chain seq x y z
N MET A 1 19.44 8.58 31.82
CA MET A 1 20.05 7.51 32.65
C MET A 1 20.31 7.95 34.09
N ALA A 2 20.93 9.08 34.38
CA ALA A 2 21.19 9.52 35.77
C ALA A 2 19.91 9.74 36.60
N GLU A 3 18.87 10.33 36.03
CA GLU A 3 17.57 10.58 36.69
C GLU A 3 16.80 9.32 37.01
N ALA A 4 16.81 8.31 36.14
CA ALA A 4 16.11 7.05 36.39
C ALA A 4 16.78 6.21 37.48
N ILE A 5 18.11 6.32 37.61
CA ILE A 5 18.87 5.71 38.70
C ILE A 5 18.54 6.42 40.03
N GLY A 6 18.30 7.74 39.98
CA GLY A 6 17.91 8.54 41.12
C GLY A 6 16.57 8.12 41.72
N LEU A 7 15.52 8.00 40.86
CA LEU A 7 14.18 7.60 41.30
C LEU A 7 14.18 6.21 41.97
N ALA A 8 14.81 5.23 41.34
CA ALA A 8 14.90 3.88 41.88
C ALA A 8 15.64 3.86 43.25
N LEU A 9 16.73 4.64 43.40
CA LEU A 9 17.45 4.76 44.65
C LEU A 9 16.61 5.45 45.73
N SER A 10 15.86 6.49 45.37
CA SER A 10 14.97 7.22 46.28
C SER A 10 13.86 6.28 46.82
N ILE A 11 13.23 5.49 45.96
CA ILE A 11 12.19 4.50 46.34
C ILE A 11 12.78 3.41 47.22
N VAL A 12 13.93 2.82 46.88
CA VAL A 12 14.61 1.77 47.65
C VAL A 12 15.00 2.33 49.04
N SER A 13 15.44 3.58 49.09
CA SER A 13 15.80 4.22 50.35
C SER A 13 14.58 4.42 51.27
N LEU A 14 13.45 4.80 50.71
CA LEU A 14 12.17 4.92 51.42
C LEU A 14 11.64 3.57 51.91
N VAL A 15 11.67 2.52 51.05
CA VAL A 15 11.27 1.14 51.49
C VAL A 15 12.12 0.65 52.65
N LYS A 16 13.43 0.88 52.61
CA LYS A 16 14.32 0.53 53.72
C LYS A 16 13.97 1.31 54.99
N LEU A 17 13.71 2.60 54.86
CA LEU A 17 13.38 3.46 55.99
C LEU A 17 12.03 3.10 56.63
N THR A 18 10.99 2.81 55.82
CA THR A 18 9.68 2.34 56.31
C THR A 18 9.84 1.03 57.07
N THR A 19 10.64 0.09 56.54
CA THR A 19 10.92 -1.20 57.21
C THR A 19 11.54 -0.99 58.59
N VAL A 20 12.55 -0.09 58.71
CA VAL A 20 13.19 0.22 59.99
C VAL A 20 12.21 0.88 60.95
N VAL A 21 11.38 1.82 60.49
CA VAL A 21 10.38 2.50 61.34
C VAL A 21 9.36 1.47 61.85
N LEU A 22 8.83 0.59 60.98
CA LEU A 22 7.90 -0.48 61.39
C LEU A 22 8.52 -1.44 62.42
N GLN A 23 9.76 -1.87 62.18
CA GLN A 23 10.46 -2.73 63.12
C GLN A 23 10.61 -2.07 64.51
N THR A 24 10.98 -0.77 64.51
CA THR A 24 11.10 -0.01 65.74
C THR A 24 9.77 0.15 66.47
N CYS A 25 8.67 0.35 65.74
CA CYS A 25 7.32 0.39 66.31
C CYS A 25 6.89 -0.96 66.89
N TYR A 26 7.14 -2.07 66.19
CA TYR A 26 6.85 -3.40 66.69
C TYR A 26 7.67 -3.74 67.93
N ASP A 27 8.96 -3.40 67.96
CA ASP A 27 9.81 -3.60 69.14
C ASP A 27 9.30 -2.79 70.35
N TYR A 28 8.80 -1.58 70.09
CA TYR A 28 8.15 -0.75 71.11
C TYR A 28 6.87 -1.42 71.65
N VAL A 29 5.98 -1.91 70.78
CA VAL A 29 4.75 -2.60 71.15
C VAL A 29 5.05 -3.88 71.98
N ALA A 30 6.03 -4.65 71.53
CA ALA A 30 6.44 -5.88 72.24
C ALA A 30 6.90 -5.65 73.68
N LYS A 31 7.58 -4.54 73.93
CA LYS A 31 8.09 -4.15 75.25
C LYS A 31 7.07 -3.45 76.15
N ALA A 32 6.04 -2.84 75.53
CA ALA A 32 5.07 -1.97 76.19
C ALA A 32 3.82 -2.67 76.71
N LYS A 33 3.76 -3.93 77.12
CA LYS A 33 2.63 -4.68 77.63
C LYS A 33 1.20 -4.34 77.16
N GLN A 34 0.94 -3.11 76.75
CA GLN A 34 -0.23 -2.55 76.05
C GLN A 34 0.20 -1.47 75.10
N ALA A 35 -0.01 -1.64 73.80
CA ALA A 35 0.35 -0.61 72.80
C ALA A 35 -0.67 0.54 72.87
N PRO A 36 -0.22 1.79 72.99
CA PRO A 36 -1.09 2.94 72.79
C PRO A 36 -1.74 2.90 71.41
N GLU A 37 -3.00 3.30 71.33
CA GLU A 37 -3.77 3.35 70.07
C GLU A 37 -3.05 4.16 68.98
N ASP A 38 -2.36 5.21 69.39
CA ASP A 38 -1.53 6.11 68.55
C ASP A 38 -0.38 5.35 67.85
N VAL A 39 0.26 4.39 68.49
CA VAL A 39 1.31 3.56 67.88
C VAL A 39 0.74 2.62 66.82
N GLN A 40 -0.44 2.06 67.11
CA GLN A 40 -1.11 1.20 66.13
C GLN A 40 -1.55 1.96 64.85
N ARG A 41 -2.03 3.19 64.99
CA ARG A 41 -2.35 4.07 63.88
C ARG A 41 -1.09 4.39 63.07
N LEU A 42 0.02 4.71 63.69
CA LEU A 42 1.29 4.94 63.01
C LEU A 42 1.77 3.71 62.23
N ILE A 43 1.71 2.53 62.85
CA ILE A 43 2.06 1.27 62.20
C ILE A 43 1.21 1.04 60.95
N SER A 44 -0.12 1.21 61.08
CA SER A 44 -1.04 1.04 59.93
C SER A 44 -0.72 1.98 58.77
N GLU A 45 -0.46 3.26 59.03
CA GLU A 45 -0.11 4.24 58.01
C GLU A 45 1.24 3.98 57.36
N VAL A 46 2.29 3.67 58.12
CA VAL A 46 3.60 3.35 57.58
C VAL A 46 3.59 2.02 56.80
N ALA A 47 2.84 1.03 57.23
CA ALA A 47 2.68 -0.22 56.50
C ALA A 47 1.94 -0.04 55.15
N SER A 48 0.89 0.81 55.15
CA SER A 48 0.19 1.19 53.91
C SER A 48 1.12 1.90 52.95
N LEU A 49 1.92 2.87 53.42
CA LEU A 49 2.92 3.56 52.62
C LEU A 49 3.98 2.59 52.08
N GLN A 50 4.47 1.65 52.92
CA GLN A 50 5.43 0.63 52.50
C GLN A 50 4.90 -0.19 51.30
N THR A 51 3.66 -0.64 51.36
CA THR A 51 3.03 -1.41 50.31
C THR A 51 3.02 -0.66 48.97
N ILE A 52 2.71 0.65 49.00
CA ILE A 52 2.73 1.48 47.80
C ILE A 52 4.15 1.63 47.28
N LEU A 53 5.14 1.89 48.14
CA LEU A 53 6.53 2.04 47.74
C LEU A 53 7.12 0.73 47.17
N GLU A 54 6.74 -0.43 47.68
CA GLU A 54 7.15 -1.73 47.15
C GLU A 54 6.54 -1.97 45.74
N GLN A 55 5.27 -1.59 45.53
CA GLN A 55 4.67 -1.65 44.22
C GLN A 55 5.41 -0.71 43.20
N LEU A 56 5.73 0.51 43.62
CA LEU A 56 6.52 1.42 42.82
C LEU A 56 7.92 0.87 42.50
N GLN A 57 8.57 0.23 43.52
CA GLN A 57 9.88 -0.38 43.32
C GLN A 57 9.86 -1.49 42.26
N ARG A 58 8.82 -2.34 42.25
CA ARG A 58 8.67 -3.38 41.21
C ARG A 58 8.51 -2.82 39.84
N LEU A 59 7.80 -1.69 39.67
CA LEU A 59 7.55 -1.03 38.40
C LEU A 59 8.77 -0.25 37.89
N THR A 60 9.62 0.27 38.79
CA THR A 60 10.82 1.04 38.44
C THR A 60 12.08 0.18 38.26
N SER A 61 11.94 -1.12 38.13
CA SER A 61 13.08 -2.05 37.96
C SER A 61 13.82 -1.88 36.64
N ASP A 62 13.19 -1.27 35.60
CA ASP A 62 13.82 -0.92 34.33
C ASP A 62 14.16 0.57 34.29
N PRO A 63 15.44 0.96 34.33
CA PRO A 63 15.88 2.36 34.31
C PRO A 63 15.53 3.10 33.02
N ASN A 64 15.31 2.40 31.91
CA ASN A 64 15.05 2.98 30.60
C ASN A 64 13.55 3.11 30.29
N ASP A 65 12.66 2.83 31.23
CA ASP A 65 11.24 2.91 31.03
C ASP A 65 10.75 4.37 30.98
N GLU A 66 10.59 4.90 29.75
CA GLU A 66 10.06 6.26 29.51
C GLU A 66 8.59 6.42 29.93
N ARG A 67 7.90 5.32 30.24
CA ARG A 67 6.48 5.27 30.58
C ARG A 67 6.14 5.86 31.94
N MET A 68 7.14 6.16 32.77
CA MET A 68 6.98 6.67 34.15
C MET A 68 7.27 8.16 34.29
N SER A 69 6.72 8.98 33.40
CA SER A 69 7.03 10.41 33.33
C SER A 69 6.51 11.20 34.54
N LEU A 70 5.35 10.83 35.08
CA LEU A 70 4.76 11.51 36.24
C LEU A 70 5.47 11.12 37.54
N LEU A 71 5.84 9.87 37.71
CA LEU A 71 6.65 9.44 38.86
C LEU A 71 8.02 10.09 38.86
N LYS A 72 8.66 10.22 37.69
CA LYS A 72 9.92 10.96 37.54
C LYS A 72 9.77 12.42 37.93
N SER A 73 8.63 13.06 37.65
CA SER A 73 8.38 14.45 38.03
C SER A 73 8.29 14.70 39.57
N LEU A 74 8.05 13.64 40.34
CA LEU A 74 8.05 13.72 41.81
C LEU A 74 9.44 13.66 42.41
N GLU A 75 10.48 13.36 41.63
CA GLU A 75 11.87 13.30 42.02
C GLU A 75 12.53 14.67 41.88
N THR A 76 12.09 15.62 42.68
CA THR A 76 12.73 16.96 42.76
C THR A 76 13.42 17.12 44.11
N GLN A 77 14.38 18.08 44.20
CA GLN A 77 15.12 18.32 45.42
C GLN A 77 14.24 18.61 46.66
N HIS A 78 13.03 19.13 46.42
CA HIS A 78 12.01 19.38 47.45
C HIS A 78 10.69 18.57 47.14
N GLY A 79 10.79 17.50 46.37
CA GLY A 79 9.64 16.71 45.92
C GLY A 79 9.09 15.77 47.01
N PRO A 80 7.96 15.09 46.70
CA PRO A 80 7.29 14.22 47.63
C PRO A 80 8.17 13.09 48.18
N PHE A 81 9.10 12.53 47.38
CA PHE A 81 10.01 11.48 47.84
C PHE A 81 10.99 11.99 48.91
N THR A 82 11.61 13.14 48.67
CA THR A 82 12.54 13.78 49.62
C THR A 82 11.82 14.21 50.89
N ALA A 83 10.65 14.82 50.75
CA ALA A 83 9.83 15.22 51.90
C ALA A 83 9.35 14.04 52.73
N CYS A 84 8.89 12.96 52.12
CA CYS A 84 8.48 11.73 52.77
C CYS A 84 9.65 11.08 53.52
N TYR A 85 10.86 11.09 52.91
CA TYR A 85 12.06 10.60 53.54
C TYR A 85 12.42 11.40 54.84
N ALA A 86 12.35 12.74 54.75
CA ALA A 86 12.61 13.59 55.89
C ALA A 86 11.65 13.35 57.08
N VAL A 87 10.36 13.17 56.76
CA VAL A 87 9.31 12.87 57.75
C VAL A 87 9.57 11.50 58.41
N LEU A 88 9.83 10.45 57.63
CA LEU A 88 10.11 9.10 58.17
C LEU A 88 11.42 9.05 58.97
N ALA A 89 12.44 9.78 58.56
CA ALA A 89 13.72 9.89 59.31
C ALA A 89 13.53 10.58 60.64
N ASP A 90 12.69 11.64 60.71
CA ASP A 90 12.33 12.30 61.97
C ASP A 90 11.57 11.36 62.90
N VAL A 91 10.61 10.59 62.34
CA VAL A 91 9.87 9.54 63.07
C VAL A 91 10.84 8.50 63.67
N GLN A 92 11.74 7.96 62.84
CA GLN A 92 12.77 7.03 63.28
C GLN A 92 13.62 7.58 64.45
N LYS A 93 14.15 8.79 64.28
CA LYS A 93 14.98 9.45 65.30
C LYS A 93 14.25 9.62 66.63
N LYS A 94 12.99 10.04 66.58
CA LYS A 94 12.16 10.22 67.80
C LYS A 94 11.84 8.89 68.47
N LEU A 95 11.51 7.85 67.68
CA LEU A 95 11.28 6.51 68.27
C LEU A 95 12.53 5.90 68.90
N GLN A 96 13.70 6.07 68.28
CA GLN A 96 14.98 5.60 68.82
C GLN A 96 15.45 6.33 70.07
N SER A 97 14.96 7.54 70.33
CA SER A 97 15.25 8.31 71.53
C SER A 97 14.61 7.71 72.82
N ILE A 98 13.70 6.78 72.68
CA ILE A 98 12.99 6.14 73.82
C ILE A 98 13.88 5.03 74.40
N LYS A 99 14.53 5.34 75.54
CA LYS A 99 15.51 4.42 76.19
C LYS A 99 14.92 3.19 76.84
N ASP A 100 13.69 3.22 77.36
CA ASP A 100 13.02 2.10 78.01
C ASP A 100 11.50 2.18 77.84
N PRO A 101 10.89 1.41 76.90
CA PRO A 101 9.46 1.37 76.69
C PRO A 101 8.63 0.71 77.81
N SER A 102 9.24 0.00 78.75
CA SER A 102 8.54 -0.72 79.79
C SER A 102 8.15 0.21 80.96
N SER A 103 8.77 1.32 81.15
CA SER A 103 8.49 2.35 82.18
C SER A 103 7.17 3.05 81.95
N LEU A 104 6.30 3.16 83.00
CA LEU A 104 5.04 3.94 82.91
C LEU A 104 5.22 5.37 82.44
N ARG A 105 6.32 6.02 82.81
CA ARG A 105 6.70 7.37 82.43
C ARG A 105 6.98 7.48 80.91
N ASN A 106 7.63 6.47 80.32
CA ASN A 106 7.97 6.45 78.90
C ASN A 106 6.79 5.99 78.02
N ARG A 107 5.80 5.29 78.57
CA ARG A 107 4.51 4.99 77.92
C ARG A 107 3.66 6.26 77.71
N LEU A 108 3.66 7.16 78.74
CA LEU A 108 2.98 8.48 78.65
C LEU A 108 3.74 9.50 77.82
N MET A 109 4.98 9.21 77.45
CA MET A 109 5.87 10.07 76.67
C MET A 109 6.08 9.59 75.22
N PHE A 110 5.13 8.82 74.66
CA PHE A 110 5.22 8.49 73.24
C PHE A 110 5.29 9.81 72.42
N PRO A 111 6.29 10.00 71.57
CA PRO A 111 6.63 11.29 71.00
C PRO A 111 5.56 11.83 70.02
N PHE A 112 4.64 10.98 69.60
CA PHE A 112 3.56 11.35 68.68
C PHE A 112 2.21 11.10 69.36
N GLN A 113 1.69 12.09 70.05
CA GLN A 113 0.38 12.08 70.73
C GLN A 113 -0.43 13.30 70.32
N GLY A 114 -1.76 13.13 70.33
CA GLY A 114 -2.71 14.20 70.02
C GLY A 114 -2.49 14.87 68.66
N GLU A 115 -2.46 16.18 68.59
CA GLU A 115 -2.33 16.95 67.38
C GLU A 115 -1.09 16.63 66.53
N LYS A 116 0.07 16.36 67.17
CA LYS A 116 1.31 16.02 66.49
C LYS A 116 1.25 14.70 65.72
N LEU A 117 0.50 13.73 66.24
CA LEU A 117 0.25 12.49 65.52
C LEU A 117 -0.68 12.71 64.32
N VAL A 118 -1.73 13.49 64.50
CA VAL A 118 -2.67 13.86 63.43
C VAL A 118 -1.95 14.55 62.26
N GLU A 119 -1.13 15.53 62.55
CA GLU A 119 -0.33 16.23 61.53
C GLU A 119 0.63 15.28 60.79
N LEU A 120 1.27 14.36 61.50
CA LEU A 120 2.15 13.35 60.92
C LEU A 120 1.41 12.40 60.01
N LEU A 121 0.27 11.87 60.45
CA LEU A 121 -0.56 10.94 59.67
C LEU A 121 -1.11 11.64 58.42
N GLN A 122 -1.59 12.89 58.54
CA GLN A 122 -2.03 13.69 57.40
C GLN A 122 -0.90 13.95 56.38
N THR A 123 0.32 14.15 56.86
CA THR A 123 1.50 14.35 56.00
C THR A 123 1.85 13.07 55.25
N LEU A 124 1.83 11.93 55.90
CA LEU A 124 2.07 10.62 55.29
C LEU A 124 0.99 10.30 54.27
N GLU A 125 -0.28 10.57 54.59
CA GLU A 125 -1.42 10.36 53.70
C GLU A 125 -1.31 11.23 52.43
N LYS A 126 -0.88 12.49 52.57
CA LYS A 126 -0.61 13.37 51.43
C LYS A 126 0.46 12.81 50.48
N HIS A 127 1.54 12.25 51.03
CA HIS A 127 2.59 11.62 50.20
C HIS A 127 2.08 10.35 49.52
N LYS A 128 1.31 9.48 50.22
CA LYS A 128 0.68 8.29 49.64
C LYS A 128 -0.20 8.68 48.44
N THR A 129 -1.07 9.65 48.65
CA THR A 129 -1.98 10.15 47.60
C THR A 129 -1.20 10.66 46.37
N SER A 130 -0.10 11.41 46.60
CA SER A 130 0.75 11.89 45.51
C SER A 130 1.37 10.73 44.71
N PHE A 131 1.83 9.69 45.38
CA PHE A 131 2.41 8.51 44.71
C PHE A 131 1.36 7.70 43.94
N ILE A 132 0.18 7.49 44.52
CA ILE A 132 -0.94 6.79 43.85
C ILE A 132 -1.42 7.56 42.62
N LEU A 133 -1.57 8.89 42.71
CA LEU A 133 -2.00 9.72 41.58
C LEU A 133 -0.99 9.71 40.44
N ALA A 134 0.30 9.77 40.74
CA ALA A 134 1.34 9.70 39.71
C ALA A 134 1.34 8.33 39.01
N LEU A 135 1.22 7.23 39.79
CA LEU A 135 1.12 5.88 39.28
C LEU A 135 -0.12 5.70 38.37
N ALA A 136 -1.27 6.16 38.84
CA ALA A 136 -2.53 6.08 38.06
C ALA A 136 -2.44 6.88 36.76
N GLY A 137 -1.81 8.07 36.79
CA GLY A 137 -1.61 8.91 35.62
C GLY A 137 -0.67 8.27 34.59
N ASP A 138 0.42 7.65 35.02
CA ASP A 138 1.34 6.94 34.13
C ASP A 138 0.69 5.67 33.53
N GLN A 139 -0.13 4.94 34.31
CA GLN A 139 -0.93 3.82 33.80
C GLN A 139 -1.97 4.26 32.77
N ALA A 140 -2.67 5.38 33.00
CA ALA A 140 -3.62 5.92 32.04
C ALA A 140 -2.94 6.32 30.71
N LYS A 141 -1.79 6.96 30.78
CA LYS A 141 -0.98 7.29 29.59
C LYS A 141 -0.56 6.03 28.82
N LEU A 142 -0.13 4.99 29.53
CA LEU A 142 0.26 3.72 28.91
C LEU A 142 -0.93 3.07 28.19
N THR A 143 -2.10 3.04 28.81
CA THR A 143 -3.32 2.51 28.20
C THR A 143 -3.68 3.24 26.91
N LEU A 144 -3.67 4.59 26.92
CA LEU A 144 -3.92 5.41 25.73
C LEU A 144 -2.91 5.16 24.61
N ASN A 145 -1.64 4.96 24.95
CA ASN A 145 -0.61 4.66 23.95
C ASN A 145 -0.78 3.25 23.35
N ILE A 146 -1.16 2.28 24.16
CA ILE A 146 -1.48 0.92 23.67
C ILE A 146 -2.68 0.98 22.73
N GLU A 147 -3.74 1.68 23.09
CA GLU A 147 -4.93 1.85 22.24
C GLU A 147 -4.57 2.45 20.88
N LYS A 148 -3.79 3.53 20.86
CA LYS A 148 -3.29 4.13 19.62
C LYS A 148 -2.47 3.15 18.79
N THR A 149 -1.59 2.37 19.43
CA THR A 149 -0.76 1.39 18.72
C THR A 149 -1.62 0.27 18.15
N VAL A 150 -2.60 -0.23 18.90
CA VAL A 150 -3.54 -1.26 18.43
C VAL A 150 -4.34 -0.78 17.23
N ASN A 151 -4.86 0.46 17.25
CA ASN A 151 -5.57 1.04 16.13
C ASN A 151 -4.68 1.16 14.89
N ASN A 152 -3.44 1.67 15.03
CA ASN A 152 -2.49 1.74 13.93
C ASN A 152 -2.16 0.35 13.34
N VAL A 153 -2.00 -0.67 14.17
CA VAL A 153 -1.74 -2.04 13.70
C VAL A 153 -2.97 -2.61 13.00
N SER A 154 -4.19 -2.30 13.50
CA SER A 154 -5.44 -2.71 12.85
C SER A 154 -5.56 -2.11 11.45
N ASP A 155 -5.30 -0.81 11.31
CA ASP A 155 -5.33 -0.11 10.01
C ASP A 155 -4.30 -0.71 9.04
N GLN A 156 -3.08 -0.98 9.50
CA GLN A 156 -2.05 -1.64 8.68
C GLN A 156 -2.43 -3.06 8.25
N LEU A 157 -3.10 -3.81 9.12
CA LEU A 157 -3.59 -5.15 8.77
C LEU A 157 -4.71 -5.10 7.73
N GLU A 158 -5.57 -4.11 7.79
CA GLU A 158 -6.63 -3.89 6.80
C GLU A 158 -6.02 -3.54 5.43
N ASP A 159 -5.04 -2.64 5.39
CA ASP A 159 -4.29 -2.31 4.17
C ASP A 159 -3.59 -3.53 3.55
N ILE A 160 -2.96 -4.37 4.37
CA ILE A 160 -2.29 -5.61 3.91
C ILE A 160 -3.32 -6.57 3.30
N LYS A 161 -4.47 -6.78 3.96
CA LYS A 161 -5.55 -7.64 3.43
C LYS A 161 -6.09 -7.13 2.10
N LEU A 162 -6.26 -5.82 1.97
CA LEU A 162 -6.71 -5.19 0.73
C LEU A 162 -5.70 -5.41 -0.41
N LEU A 163 -4.41 -5.27 -0.11
CA LEU A 163 -3.33 -5.54 -1.07
C LEU A 163 -3.25 -7.02 -1.48
N GLU A 164 -3.42 -7.94 -0.54
CA GLU A 164 -3.45 -9.37 -0.82
C GLU A 164 -4.66 -9.74 -1.68
N TYR A 165 -5.84 -9.25 -1.33
CA TYR A 165 -7.05 -9.43 -2.12
C TYR A 165 -6.89 -8.89 -3.54
N ARG A 166 -6.33 -7.69 -3.71
CA ARG A 166 -6.05 -7.11 -5.03
C ARG A 166 -5.12 -8.00 -5.86
N LYS A 167 -4.06 -8.55 -5.26
CA LYS A 167 -3.14 -9.47 -5.94
C LYS A 167 -3.84 -10.76 -6.37
N GLU A 168 -4.73 -11.29 -5.54
CA GLU A 168 -5.50 -12.51 -5.83
C GLU A 168 -6.43 -12.29 -7.02
N VAL A 169 -7.17 -11.18 -7.04
CA VAL A 169 -8.07 -10.80 -8.14
C VAL A 169 -7.30 -10.58 -9.44
N LEU A 170 -6.20 -9.83 -9.42
CA LEU A 170 -5.37 -9.61 -10.61
C LEU A 170 -4.75 -10.91 -11.13
N LYS A 171 -4.32 -11.79 -10.24
CA LYS A 171 -3.81 -13.12 -10.64
C LYS A 171 -4.88 -13.98 -11.30
N TRP A 172 -6.11 -13.94 -10.81
CA TRP A 172 -7.24 -14.66 -11.40
C TRP A 172 -7.63 -14.07 -12.77
N LEU A 173 -7.64 -12.73 -12.91
CA LEU A 173 -7.88 -12.02 -14.16
C LEU A 173 -6.76 -12.19 -15.18
N LYS A 174 -5.57 -12.62 -14.77
CA LYS A 174 -4.42 -12.67 -15.66
C LYS A 174 -4.72 -13.52 -16.89
N GLY A 175 -4.77 -12.86 -18.05
CA GLY A 175 -4.85 -13.47 -19.37
C GLY A 175 -3.48 -13.66 -20.00
N SER A 176 -3.45 -13.89 -21.32
CA SER A 176 -2.21 -13.91 -22.11
C SER A 176 -1.51 -12.56 -22.07
N ASP A 177 -0.20 -12.56 -21.89
CA ASP A 177 0.61 -11.35 -21.79
C ASP A 177 0.94 -10.76 -23.17
N PRO A 178 0.45 -9.55 -23.53
CA PRO A 178 0.73 -8.94 -24.82
C PRO A 178 2.11 -8.26 -24.87
N THR A 179 2.81 -8.09 -23.74
CA THR A 179 4.08 -7.33 -23.67
C THR A 179 5.19 -7.99 -24.48
N THR A 180 5.20 -9.31 -24.60
CA THR A 180 6.18 -10.05 -25.39
C THR A 180 6.08 -9.69 -26.89
N ASN A 181 4.85 -9.61 -27.43
CA ASN A 181 4.58 -9.22 -28.80
C ASN A 181 4.95 -7.75 -29.02
N HIS A 182 4.55 -6.88 -28.07
CA HIS A 182 4.87 -5.46 -28.10
C HIS A 182 6.40 -5.23 -28.14
N ASN A 183 7.13 -5.83 -27.20
CA ASN A 183 8.59 -5.73 -27.13
C ASN A 183 9.26 -6.22 -28.42
N THR A 184 8.72 -7.27 -29.04
CA THR A 184 9.23 -7.81 -30.31
C THR A 184 8.98 -6.82 -31.46
N ALA A 185 7.82 -6.18 -31.50
CA ALA A 185 7.49 -5.14 -32.48
C ALA A 185 8.40 -3.91 -32.30
N ARG A 186 8.60 -3.45 -31.06
CA ARG A 186 9.49 -2.33 -30.74
C ARG A 186 10.95 -2.58 -31.14
N LYS A 187 11.46 -3.81 -30.98
CA LYS A 187 12.81 -4.16 -31.45
C LYS A 187 12.97 -4.03 -32.98
N LYS A 188 11.90 -4.16 -33.74
CA LYS A 188 11.89 -4.02 -35.20
C LYS A 188 11.64 -2.57 -35.65
N HIS A 189 11.19 -1.72 -34.75
CA HIS A 189 10.92 -0.31 -35.04
C HIS A 189 12.25 0.45 -35.27
N GLU A 190 12.35 1.18 -36.37
CA GLU A 190 13.46 2.10 -36.62
C GLU A 190 13.02 3.53 -36.24
N PRO A 191 13.83 4.26 -35.44
CA PRO A 191 13.49 5.63 -35.05
C PRO A 191 13.16 6.53 -36.26
N GLY A 192 12.11 7.34 -36.13
CA GLY A 192 11.62 8.23 -37.19
C GLY A 192 10.71 7.57 -38.21
N THR A 193 10.40 6.26 -38.07
CA THR A 193 9.40 5.58 -38.92
C THR A 193 8.03 5.55 -38.24
N GLY A 194 6.96 5.59 -39.04
CA GLY A 194 5.57 5.53 -38.57
C GLY A 194 5.00 6.86 -38.04
N GLU A 195 5.79 7.91 -37.93
CA GLU A 195 5.32 9.23 -37.43
C GLU A 195 4.21 9.81 -38.30
N TRP A 196 4.23 9.53 -39.61
CA TRP A 196 3.20 9.95 -40.56
C TRP A 196 1.79 9.46 -40.17
N LEU A 197 1.68 8.32 -39.49
CA LEU A 197 0.41 7.81 -39.00
C LEU A 197 -0.11 8.71 -37.87
N LEU A 198 0.74 9.06 -36.93
CA LEU A 198 0.40 9.90 -35.77
C LEU A 198 0.04 11.33 -36.22
N ASP A 199 0.64 11.79 -37.33
CA ASP A 199 0.39 13.10 -37.90
C ASP A 199 -0.83 13.15 -38.81
N SER A 200 -1.40 12.02 -39.20
CA SER A 200 -2.55 11.94 -40.09
C SER A 200 -3.80 12.59 -39.47
N LYS A 201 -4.70 13.09 -40.32
CA LYS A 201 -5.96 13.69 -39.88
C LYS A 201 -6.88 12.63 -39.23
N GLU A 202 -6.85 11.44 -39.77
CA GLU A 202 -7.64 10.29 -39.30
C GLU A 202 -7.24 9.89 -37.88
N PHE A 203 -5.93 9.83 -37.62
CA PHE A 203 -5.43 9.51 -36.28
C PHE A 203 -5.74 10.61 -35.27
N LYS A 204 -5.55 11.90 -35.67
CA LYS A 204 -5.88 13.03 -34.79
C LYS A 204 -7.37 13.10 -34.48
N SER A 205 -8.25 12.91 -35.47
CA SER A 205 -9.70 12.81 -35.22
C SER A 205 -10.06 11.65 -34.29
N TRP A 206 -9.42 10.49 -34.48
CA TRP A 206 -9.61 9.33 -33.63
C TRP A 206 -9.14 9.59 -32.17
N MET A 207 -8.06 10.32 -31.98
CA MET A 207 -7.56 10.68 -30.64
C MET A 207 -8.48 11.67 -29.92
N GLU A 208 -9.06 12.63 -30.64
CA GLU A 208 -9.84 13.72 -30.07
C GLU A 208 -11.31 13.36 -29.84
N GLU A 209 -11.92 12.61 -30.75
CA GLU A 209 -13.33 12.27 -30.72
C GLU A 209 -13.58 10.99 -29.92
N ASP A 210 -14.65 10.99 -29.13
CA ASP A 210 -15.06 9.80 -28.36
C ASP A 210 -15.92 8.86 -29.22
N GLY A 211 -15.91 7.56 -28.90
CA GLY A 211 -16.71 6.54 -29.59
C GLY A 211 -16.19 6.19 -30.98
N LYS A 212 -14.94 6.49 -31.29
CA LYS A 212 -14.36 6.22 -32.62
C LYS A 212 -13.55 4.93 -32.67
N ILE A 213 -13.70 4.24 -33.80
CA ILE A 213 -12.84 3.11 -34.17
C ILE A 213 -11.97 3.54 -35.33
N LEU A 214 -10.65 3.32 -35.27
CA LEU A 214 -9.71 3.48 -36.37
C LEU A 214 -9.23 2.09 -36.82
N TRP A 215 -9.48 1.76 -38.08
CA TRP A 215 -9.03 0.50 -38.65
C TRP A 215 -7.84 0.71 -39.59
N LEU A 216 -6.66 0.33 -39.10
CA LEU A 216 -5.43 0.30 -39.90
C LEU A 216 -5.36 -1.02 -40.67
N ASN A 217 -5.52 -0.99 -42.00
CA ASN A 217 -5.46 -2.18 -42.83
C ASN A 217 -4.36 -2.10 -43.91
N GLY A 218 -3.91 -3.25 -44.32
CA GLY A 218 -2.88 -3.37 -45.34
C GLY A 218 -2.42 -4.80 -45.57
N ILE A 219 -1.70 -5.01 -46.63
CA ILE A 219 -1.19 -6.33 -47.04
C ILE A 219 -0.23 -6.96 -45.97
N PRO A 220 0.04 -8.28 -46.01
CA PRO A 220 1.06 -8.89 -45.20
C PRO A 220 2.41 -8.21 -45.39
N GLY A 221 3.14 -7.96 -44.31
CA GLY A 221 4.45 -7.29 -44.35
C GLY A 221 4.43 -5.77 -44.42
N ALA A 222 3.27 -5.11 -44.52
CA ALA A 222 3.14 -3.63 -44.59
C ALA A 222 3.55 -2.91 -43.27
N GLY A 223 4.01 -3.62 -42.23
CA GLY A 223 4.48 -3.01 -40.98
C GLY A 223 3.39 -2.69 -39.96
N LYS A 224 2.15 -3.19 -40.12
CA LYS A 224 1.02 -2.93 -39.21
C LYS A 224 1.37 -3.10 -37.73
N THR A 225 1.97 -4.23 -37.37
CA THR A 225 2.36 -4.53 -35.98
C THR A 225 3.40 -3.53 -35.44
N VAL A 226 4.31 -3.05 -36.25
CA VAL A 226 5.28 -2.01 -35.87
C VAL A 226 4.57 -0.68 -35.67
N LEU A 227 3.65 -0.31 -36.58
CA LEU A 227 2.81 0.89 -36.45
C LEU A 227 1.90 0.82 -35.23
N SER A 228 1.27 -0.32 -34.96
CA SER A 228 0.49 -0.54 -33.73
C SER A 228 1.36 -0.32 -32.48
N SER A 229 2.61 -0.81 -32.50
CA SER A 229 3.54 -0.56 -31.38
C SER A 229 3.91 0.92 -31.24
N THR A 230 3.98 1.67 -32.32
CA THR A 230 4.21 3.13 -32.30
C THR A 230 3.02 3.88 -31.73
N VAL A 231 1.80 3.50 -32.10
CA VAL A 231 0.56 4.02 -31.49
C VAL A 231 0.52 3.73 -29.99
N ILE A 232 0.83 2.52 -29.57
CA ILE A 232 0.86 2.13 -28.15
C ILE A 232 1.86 2.98 -27.36
N GLU A 233 3.08 3.18 -27.84
CA GLU A 233 4.08 4.02 -27.18
C GLU A 233 3.63 5.50 -27.08
N HIS A 234 2.99 6.03 -28.13
CA HIS A 234 2.41 7.36 -28.10
C HIS A 234 1.33 7.45 -27.01
N LEU A 235 0.40 6.50 -26.95
CA LEU A 235 -0.67 6.46 -25.95
C LEU A 235 -0.13 6.28 -24.52
N ILE A 236 0.92 5.45 -24.31
CA ILE A 236 1.58 5.33 -23.01
C ILE A 236 2.10 6.70 -22.55
N SER A 237 2.67 7.49 -23.45
CA SER A 237 3.17 8.83 -23.13
C SER A 237 2.02 9.79 -22.78
N GLU A 238 0.94 9.77 -23.57
CA GLU A 238 -0.24 10.62 -23.34
C GLU A 238 -0.94 10.27 -22.01
N CYS A 239 -1.18 8.97 -21.75
CA CYS A 239 -1.84 8.52 -20.53
C CYS A 239 -1.00 8.77 -19.26
N LYS A 240 0.34 8.78 -19.35
CA LYS A 240 1.19 9.17 -18.21
C LYS A 240 1.00 10.64 -17.80
N ASN A 241 0.63 11.49 -18.74
CA ASN A 241 0.43 12.92 -18.53
C ASN A 241 -1.02 13.28 -18.15
N SER A 242 -1.95 12.29 -18.20
CA SER A 242 -3.37 12.49 -17.92
C SER A 242 -3.89 11.46 -16.92
N VAL A 243 -4.41 11.94 -15.78
CA VAL A 243 -5.04 11.08 -14.76
C VAL A 243 -6.39 10.52 -15.25
N GLU A 244 -7.01 11.17 -16.23
CA GLU A 244 -8.34 10.84 -16.76
C GLU A 244 -8.29 9.90 -17.97
N SER A 245 -7.10 9.49 -18.41
CA SER A 245 -6.95 8.62 -19.57
C SER A 245 -6.30 7.30 -19.21
N ARG A 246 -6.84 6.20 -19.71
CA ARG A 246 -6.33 4.85 -19.52
C ARG A 246 -6.20 4.15 -20.84
N MET A 247 -5.30 3.18 -20.92
CA MET A 247 -5.12 2.42 -22.15
C MET A 247 -4.91 0.93 -21.87
N ALA A 248 -5.34 0.12 -22.82
CA ALA A 248 -5.04 -1.31 -22.86
C ALA A 248 -4.77 -1.73 -24.30
N TYR A 249 -3.97 -2.76 -24.47
CA TYR A 249 -3.66 -3.26 -25.79
C TYR A 249 -3.59 -4.78 -25.85
N TYR A 250 -3.82 -5.33 -27.03
CA TYR A 250 -3.75 -6.75 -27.28
C TYR A 250 -3.15 -7.05 -28.65
N TYR A 251 -2.44 -8.18 -28.74
CA TYR A 251 -1.91 -8.72 -29.97
C TYR A 251 -2.45 -10.12 -30.15
N PHE A 252 -3.27 -10.34 -31.18
CA PHE A 252 -3.55 -11.69 -31.63
C PHE A 252 -2.27 -12.32 -32.18
N ASP A 253 -2.07 -13.61 -32.00
CA ASP A 253 -0.89 -14.34 -32.49
C ASP A 253 -1.28 -15.78 -32.83
N PHE A 254 -1.28 -16.14 -34.10
CA PHE A 254 -1.63 -17.48 -34.57
C PHE A 254 -0.70 -18.59 -34.04
N ARG A 255 0.44 -18.26 -33.46
CA ARG A 255 1.41 -19.21 -32.85
C ARG A 255 1.10 -19.51 -31.39
N ASP A 256 0.19 -18.76 -30.78
CA ASP A 256 -0.15 -18.87 -29.39
C ASP A 256 -1.66 -19.02 -29.24
N HIS A 257 -2.12 -20.25 -28.96
CA HIS A 257 -3.55 -20.58 -28.86
C HIS A 257 -4.30 -19.72 -27.84
N GLU A 258 -3.65 -19.29 -26.75
CA GLU A 258 -4.28 -18.41 -25.77
C GLU A 258 -4.50 -17.00 -26.31
N LYS A 259 -3.79 -16.62 -27.38
CA LYS A 259 -3.90 -15.31 -28.03
C LYS A 259 -4.79 -15.30 -29.27
N GLN A 260 -5.55 -16.34 -29.50
CA GLN A 260 -6.42 -16.46 -30.69
C GLN A 260 -7.90 -16.32 -30.37
N THR A 261 -8.28 -16.12 -29.10
CA THR A 261 -9.67 -16.13 -28.65
C THR A 261 -10.17 -14.74 -28.25
N ALA A 262 -11.46 -14.48 -28.49
CA ALA A 262 -12.15 -13.27 -28.04
C ALA A 262 -12.11 -13.13 -26.52
N SER A 263 -12.35 -14.23 -25.80
CA SER A 263 -12.29 -14.25 -24.33
C SER A 263 -10.90 -13.92 -23.80
N GLY A 264 -9.82 -14.42 -24.43
CA GLY A 264 -8.44 -14.10 -24.09
C GLY A 264 -8.13 -12.62 -24.28
N CYS A 265 -8.62 -12.02 -25.38
CA CYS A 265 -8.49 -10.60 -25.66
C CYS A 265 -9.19 -9.76 -24.57
N LEU A 266 -10.47 -9.96 -24.32
CA LEU A 266 -11.24 -9.19 -23.35
C LEU A 266 -10.65 -9.34 -21.93
N LYS A 267 -10.28 -10.54 -21.52
CA LYS A 267 -9.67 -10.80 -20.21
C LYS A 267 -8.35 -10.04 -20.04
N SER A 268 -7.50 -10.00 -21.07
CA SER A 268 -6.24 -9.27 -21.07
C SER A 268 -6.48 -7.75 -20.97
N LEU A 269 -7.46 -7.21 -21.71
CA LEU A 269 -7.83 -5.78 -21.65
C LEU A 269 -8.35 -5.41 -20.26
N ILE A 270 -9.27 -6.18 -19.70
CA ILE A 270 -9.83 -5.99 -18.36
C ILE A 270 -8.70 -5.99 -17.29
N HIS A 271 -7.79 -6.97 -17.37
CA HIS A 271 -6.65 -7.06 -16.46
C HIS A 271 -5.80 -5.79 -16.48
N GLN A 272 -5.41 -5.32 -17.68
CA GLN A 272 -4.59 -4.12 -17.84
C GLN A 272 -5.29 -2.86 -17.30
N LEU A 273 -6.58 -2.70 -17.55
CA LEU A 273 -7.36 -1.57 -17.03
C LEU A 273 -7.51 -1.64 -15.51
N CYS A 274 -7.72 -2.83 -14.94
CA CYS A 274 -7.79 -3.03 -13.51
C CYS A 274 -6.44 -2.75 -12.82
N GLU A 275 -5.30 -3.10 -13.44
CA GLU A 275 -3.96 -2.78 -12.91
C GLU A 275 -3.71 -1.27 -12.78
N GLN A 276 -4.28 -0.45 -13.67
CA GLN A 276 -4.15 1.00 -13.66
C GLN A 276 -5.04 1.70 -12.63
N SER A 277 -5.95 0.97 -11.97
CA SER A 277 -6.81 1.50 -10.92
C SER A 277 -6.19 1.26 -9.54
N ASP A 278 -6.25 2.27 -8.65
CA ASP A 278 -5.72 2.13 -7.28
C ASP A 278 -6.49 1.07 -6.47
N LYS A 279 -7.81 0.99 -6.69
CA LYS A 279 -8.70 0.01 -6.06
C LYS A 279 -9.27 -0.92 -7.12
N ILE A 280 -9.66 -2.12 -6.70
CA ILE A 280 -10.42 -3.01 -7.59
C ILE A 280 -11.77 -2.35 -7.90
N PRO A 281 -12.13 -2.14 -9.18
CA PRO A 281 -13.46 -1.65 -9.55
C PRO A 281 -14.57 -2.61 -9.10
N GLY A 282 -15.72 -2.08 -8.66
CA GLY A 282 -16.83 -2.89 -8.16
C GLY A 282 -17.30 -3.96 -9.13
N VAL A 283 -17.37 -3.66 -10.43
CA VAL A 283 -17.74 -4.64 -11.48
C VAL A 283 -16.78 -5.85 -11.56
N ILE A 284 -15.52 -5.65 -11.17
CA ILE A 284 -14.52 -6.72 -11.08
C ILE A 284 -14.70 -7.54 -9.80
N GLU A 285 -15.03 -6.87 -8.69
CA GLU A 285 -15.33 -7.55 -7.41
C GLU A 285 -16.55 -8.45 -7.56
N ASP A 286 -17.59 -7.97 -8.22
CA ASP A 286 -18.80 -8.74 -8.52
C ASP A 286 -18.48 -9.96 -9.39
N LEU A 287 -17.75 -9.76 -10.48
CA LEU A 287 -17.33 -10.84 -11.37
C LEU A 287 -16.47 -11.88 -10.62
N TYR A 288 -15.50 -11.43 -9.83
CA TYR A 288 -14.63 -12.31 -9.06
C TYR A 288 -15.41 -13.11 -8.01
N SER A 289 -16.35 -12.47 -7.32
CA SER A 289 -17.18 -13.13 -6.30
C SER A 289 -18.07 -14.23 -6.88
N GLU A 290 -18.58 -14.02 -8.10
CA GLU A 290 -19.44 -14.98 -8.82
C GLU A 290 -18.62 -16.16 -9.36
N PHE A 291 -17.42 -15.91 -9.88
CA PHE A 291 -16.60 -16.92 -10.59
C PHE A 291 -15.30 -17.29 -9.87
N LYS A 292 -15.23 -17.14 -8.55
CA LYS A 292 -14.05 -17.48 -7.75
C LYS A 292 -13.64 -18.94 -7.98
N GLY A 293 -12.63 -19.16 -8.82
CA GLY A 293 -12.11 -20.46 -9.21
C GLY A 293 -12.66 -21.02 -10.53
N GLY A 294 -13.51 -20.26 -11.25
CA GLY A 294 -14.01 -20.57 -12.58
C GLY A 294 -13.59 -19.56 -13.65
N MET A 295 -14.02 -19.79 -14.89
CA MET A 295 -13.79 -18.89 -16.02
C MET A 295 -15.11 -18.21 -16.38
N PRO A 296 -15.18 -16.86 -16.43
CA PRO A 296 -16.34 -16.13 -16.93
C PRO A 296 -16.58 -16.43 -18.43
N SER A 297 -17.83 -16.40 -18.85
CA SER A 297 -18.19 -16.46 -20.26
C SER A 297 -17.80 -15.17 -21.00
N LEU A 298 -17.74 -15.21 -22.32
CA LEU A 298 -17.45 -14.03 -23.13
C LEU A 298 -18.44 -12.89 -22.85
N SER A 299 -19.75 -13.18 -22.76
CA SER A 299 -20.79 -12.20 -22.44
C SER A 299 -20.56 -11.50 -21.09
N GLN A 300 -20.12 -12.24 -20.06
CA GLN A 300 -19.81 -11.67 -18.76
C GLN A 300 -18.56 -10.79 -18.81
N LEU A 301 -17.53 -11.20 -19.54
CA LEU A 301 -16.34 -10.38 -19.79
C LEU A 301 -16.70 -9.09 -20.55
N THR A 302 -17.58 -9.18 -21.56
CA THR A 302 -18.09 -8.03 -22.32
C THR A 302 -18.82 -7.05 -21.40
N ALA A 303 -19.77 -7.54 -20.60
CA ALA A 303 -20.52 -6.71 -19.65
C ALA A 303 -19.59 -6.06 -18.62
N THR A 304 -18.57 -6.78 -18.14
CA THR A 304 -17.57 -6.27 -17.21
C THR A 304 -16.71 -5.17 -17.84
N LEU A 305 -16.27 -5.37 -19.09
CA LEU A 305 -15.50 -4.33 -19.81
C LEU A 305 -16.34 -3.07 -20.01
N ILE A 306 -17.61 -3.20 -20.41
CA ILE A 306 -18.56 -2.08 -20.55
C ILE A 306 -18.65 -1.31 -19.21
N GLY A 307 -18.86 -2.02 -18.10
CA GLY A 307 -18.93 -1.42 -16.78
C GLY A 307 -17.62 -0.73 -16.34
N LEU A 308 -16.46 -1.23 -16.76
CA LEU A 308 -15.17 -0.56 -16.53
C LEU A 308 -15.03 0.72 -17.34
N LEU A 309 -15.54 0.74 -18.57
CA LEU A 309 -15.47 1.90 -19.45
C LEU A 309 -16.41 3.06 -19.02
N ASP A 310 -17.29 2.84 -18.04
CA ASP A 310 -18.32 3.81 -17.62
C ASP A 310 -17.94 4.64 -16.37
N ASP A 311 -16.66 4.80 -16.07
CA ASP A 311 -16.18 5.60 -14.92
C ASP A 311 -15.92 7.09 -15.25
N GLY A 312 -16.23 7.51 -16.49
CA GLY A 312 -16.01 8.89 -16.99
C GLY A 312 -14.60 9.16 -17.51
N SER A 313 -13.66 8.22 -17.38
CA SER A 313 -12.33 8.31 -17.96
C SER A 313 -12.35 8.12 -19.48
N LYS A 314 -11.30 8.57 -20.19
CA LYS A 314 -11.11 8.25 -21.61
C LYS A 314 -10.27 6.97 -21.75
N TYR A 315 -10.77 6.02 -22.52
CA TYR A 315 -10.15 4.72 -22.72
C TYR A 315 -9.61 4.55 -24.13
N PHE A 316 -8.33 4.23 -24.25
CA PHE A 316 -7.70 3.86 -25.51
C PHE A 316 -7.47 2.36 -25.55
N ILE A 317 -8.03 1.68 -26.55
CA ILE A 317 -7.87 0.23 -26.73
C ILE A 317 -7.19 0.00 -28.06
N VAL A 318 -6.06 -0.72 -28.06
CA VAL A 318 -5.30 -1.05 -29.29
C VAL A 318 -5.30 -2.57 -29.48
N ILE A 319 -5.79 -3.02 -30.62
CA ILE A 319 -5.86 -4.44 -30.99
C ILE A 319 -5.09 -4.64 -32.29
N ASP A 320 -4.02 -5.44 -32.23
CA ASP A 320 -3.20 -5.76 -33.40
C ASP A 320 -3.49 -7.17 -33.91
N ALA A 321 -3.34 -7.35 -35.21
CA ALA A 321 -3.44 -8.62 -35.92
C ALA A 321 -4.80 -9.33 -35.72
N LEU A 322 -5.93 -8.60 -35.80
CA LEU A 322 -7.27 -9.19 -35.65
C LEU A 322 -7.53 -10.33 -36.67
N ASP A 323 -6.87 -10.30 -37.82
CA ASP A 323 -6.91 -11.39 -38.80
C ASP A 323 -6.30 -12.71 -38.29
N GLU A 324 -5.55 -12.69 -37.19
CA GLU A 324 -4.99 -13.87 -36.52
C GLU A 324 -5.90 -14.42 -35.39
N CYS A 325 -7.05 -13.76 -35.13
CA CYS A 325 -8.14 -14.33 -34.33
C CYS A 325 -8.70 -15.58 -35.03
N ARG A 326 -8.90 -16.67 -34.27
CA ARG A 326 -9.28 -17.96 -34.85
C ARG A 326 -10.64 -17.91 -35.53
N GLU A 327 -10.70 -18.47 -36.71
CA GLU A 327 -11.90 -18.59 -37.51
C GLU A 327 -11.86 -19.95 -38.20
N GLU A 328 -12.07 -21.03 -37.44
CA GLU A 328 -12.16 -22.42 -37.94
C GLU A 328 -13.63 -22.86 -38.01
N GLU A 329 -13.92 -23.96 -38.77
CA GLU A 329 -15.29 -24.43 -39.03
C GLU A 329 -16.14 -24.68 -37.78
N GLU A 330 -15.52 -24.95 -36.61
CA GLU A 330 -16.21 -25.22 -35.35
C GLU A 330 -16.01 -24.10 -34.29
N GLU A 331 -15.10 -23.15 -34.51
CA GLU A 331 -14.74 -22.10 -33.55
C GLU A 331 -14.75 -20.74 -34.24
N HIS A 332 -15.84 -20.00 -34.08
CA HIS A 332 -16.05 -18.67 -34.68
C HIS A 332 -15.59 -17.53 -33.72
N GLU A 333 -14.37 -17.60 -33.23
CA GLU A 333 -13.86 -16.67 -32.24
C GLU A 333 -13.83 -15.20 -32.73
N ARG A 334 -13.63 -15.00 -34.04
CA ARG A 334 -13.63 -13.66 -34.63
C ARG A 334 -15.06 -13.09 -34.76
N GLU A 335 -16.04 -13.93 -35.05
CA GLU A 335 -17.46 -13.55 -35.04
C GLU A 335 -17.89 -13.16 -33.62
N LEU A 336 -17.55 -14.01 -32.61
CA LEU A 336 -17.78 -13.72 -31.19
C LEU A 336 -17.10 -12.43 -30.74
N PHE A 337 -15.89 -12.15 -31.23
CA PHE A 337 -15.20 -10.89 -30.94
C PHE A 337 -15.98 -9.69 -31.51
N PHE A 338 -16.51 -9.77 -32.73
CA PHE A 338 -17.30 -8.70 -33.32
C PHE A 338 -18.64 -8.49 -32.62
N GLU A 339 -19.30 -9.58 -32.17
CA GLU A 339 -20.49 -9.48 -31.32
C GLU A 339 -20.21 -8.69 -30.04
N ALA A 340 -19.13 -9.05 -29.33
CA ALA A 340 -18.69 -8.34 -28.13
C ALA A 340 -18.34 -6.87 -28.42
N LEU A 341 -17.63 -6.60 -29.53
CA LEU A 341 -17.29 -5.26 -29.94
C LEU A 341 -18.53 -4.41 -30.28
N GLN A 342 -19.52 -4.99 -30.93
CA GLN A 342 -20.80 -4.33 -31.24
C GLN A 342 -21.57 -3.99 -29.96
N GLU A 343 -21.58 -4.89 -28.98
CA GLU A 343 -22.21 -4.66 -27.68
C GLU A 343 -21.51 -3.50 -26.95
N ILE A 344 -20.17 -3.48 -26.90
CA ILE A 344 -19.38 -2.40 -26.31
C ILE A 344 -19.71 -1.05 -26.98
N VAL A 345 -19.71 -1.01 -28.30
CA VAL A 345 -19.99 0.22 -29.09
C VAL A 345 -21.42 0.70 -28.88
N SER A 346 -22.38 -0.20 -28.79
CA SER A 346 -23.82 0.11 -28.65
C SER A 346 -24.20 0.58 -27.24
N SER A 347 -23.48 0.10 -26.22
CA SER A 347 -23.73 0.42 -24.81
C SER A 347 -23.13 1.76 -24.37
N ALA A 348 -22.50 2.49 -25.28
CA ALA A 348 -21.59 3.58 -24.98
C ALA A 348 -22.28 4.87 -24.51
N SER A 349 -22.36 5.06 -23.21
CA SER A 349 -22.17 6.37 -22.56
C SER A 349 -20.67 6.72 -22.42
N SER A 350 -19.77 5.82 -22.80
CA SER A 350 -18.35 5.85 -22.44
C SER A 350 -17.46 6.58 -23.47
N ARG A 351 -16.43 7.23 -22.95
CA ARG A 351 -15.39 7.93 -23.71
C ARG A 351 -14.30 6.93 -24.12
N TYR A 352 -14.50 6.21 -25.23
CA TYR A 352 -13.51 5.26 -25.74
C TYR A 352 -13.00 5.66 -27.13
N ALA A 353 -11.80 5.19 -27.48
CA ALA A 353 -11.21 5.21 -28.80
C ALA A 353 -10.52 3.86 -29.05
N ILE A 354 -10.99 3.11 -30.05
CA ILE A 354 -10.50 1.76 -30.36
C ILE A 354 -9.68 1.82 -31.65
N PHE A 355 -8.44 1.32 -31.60
CA PHE A 355 -7.56 1.15 -32.75
C PHE A 355 -7.46 -0.35 -33.07
N ILE A 356 -7.73 -0.72 -34.32
CA ILE A 356 -7.67 -2.11 -34.78
C ILE A 356 -6.74 -2.19 -35.98
N ALA A 357 -5.77 -3.11 -35.96
CA ALA A 357 -4.94 -3.39 -37.12
C ALA A 357 -5.18 -4.83 -37.60
N SER A 358 -5.37 -4.99 -38.92
CA SER A 358 -5.60 -6.29 -39.55
C SER A 358 -5.23 -6.31 -41.03
N ARG A 359 -5.27 -7.49 -41.65
CA ARG A 359 -5.39 -7.60 -43.10
C ARG A 359 -6.80 -7.20 -43.53
N PRO A 360 -6.97 -6.75 -44.79
CA PRO A 360 -8.27 -6.34 -45.33
C PRO A 360 -9.08 -7.57 -45.71
N GLU A 361 -9.42 -8.44 -44.77
CA GLU A 361 -10.33 -9.58 -45.00
C GLU A 361 -11.78 -9.09 -45.13
N ILE A 362 -12.59 -9.81 -45.89
CA ILE A 362 -13.96 -9.39 -46.27
C ILE A 362 -14.85 -9.26 -45.02
N ASP A 363 -14.85 -10.26 -44.16
CA ASP A 363 -15.61 -10.28 -42.92
C ASP A 363 -15.20 -9.15 -41.95
N ILE A 364 -13.91 -8.93 -41.77
CA ILE A 364 -13.39 -7.82 -40.96
C ILE A 364 -13.83 -6.47 -41.53
N GLY A 365 -13.70 -6.30 -42.86
CA GLY A 365 -14.11 -5.08 -43.54
C GLY A 365 -15.60 -4.77 -43.43
N GLN A 366 -16.44 -5.79 -43.55
CA GLN A 366 -17.90 -5.66 -43.42
C GLN A 366 -18.31 -5.28 -41.98
N ASN A 367 -17.78 -5.96 -40.98
CA ASN A 367 -18.11 -5.70 -39.59
C ASN A 367 -17.64 -4.29 -39.16
N LEU A 368 -16.40 -3.91 -39.47
CA LEU A 368 -15.85 -2.59 -39.08
C LEU A 368 -16.53 -1.42 -39.86
N THR A 369 -16.94 -1.65 -41.10
CA THR A 369 -17.77 -0.67 -41.85
C THR A 369 -19.13 -0.51 -41.18
N GLY A 370 -19.75 -1.61 -40.75
CA GLY A 370 -21.02 -1.58 -40.00
C GLY A 370 -20.93 -0.82 -38.68
N LEU A 371 -19.77 -0.80 -38.04
CA LEU A 371 -19.46 -0.05 -36.82
C LEU A 371 -18.96 1.41 -37.10
N ASN A 372 -19.05 1.90 -38.35
CA ASN A 372 -18.59 3.23 -38.77
C ASN A 372 -17.10 3.49 -38.44
N ALA A 373 -16.25 2.48 -38.53
CA ALA A 373 -14.82 2.64 -38.34
C ALA A 373 -14.19 3.56 -39.39
N ILE A 374 -13.28 4.42 -38.93
CA ILE A 374 -12.41 5.23 -39.82
C ILE A 374 -11.47 4.23 -40.51
N ASN A 375 -11.63 4.07 -41.81
CA ASN A 375 -10.83 3.14 -42.61
C ASN A 375 -9.51 3.82 -43.02
N PHE A 376 -8.38 3.35 -42.48
CA PHE A 376 -7.05 3.81 -42.78
C PHE A 376 -6.26 2.72 -43.52
N ASN A 377 -6.21 2.81 -44.84
CA ASN A 377 -5.46 1.86 -45.65
C ASN A 377 -4.01 2.31 -45.79
N ILE A 378 -3.06 1.42 -45.48
CA ILE A 378 -1.64 1.68 -45.65
C ILE A 378 -1.33 1.72 -47.15
N GLN A 379 -1.17 2.95 -47.69
CA GLN A 379 -0.80 3.15 -49.08
C GLN A 379 0.71 3.02 -49.24
N HIS A 380 1.16 2.46 -50.36
CA HIS A 380 2.57 2.25 -50.66
C HIS A 380 3.41 3.54 -50.58
N ASN A 381 2.84 4.67 -50.94
CA ASN A 381 3.53 5.96 -50.94
C ASN A 381 3.94 6.42 -49.53
N LEU A 382 3.15 6.09 -48.52
CA LEU A 382 3.39 6.48 -47.13
C LEU A 382 4.51 5.65 -46.46
N ILE A 383 4.63 4.38 -46.83
CA ILE A 383 5.61 3.46 -46.24
C ILE A 383 6.96 3.45 -46.97
N ASN A 384 7.04 4.01 -48.17
CA ASN A 384 8.29 3.96 -48.95
C ASN A 384 9.47 4.62 -48.23
N ALA A 385 9.25 5.75 -47.55
CA ALA A 385 10.27 6.42 -46.76
C ALA A 385 10.73 5.58 -45.58
N ASP A 386 9.77 4.89 -44.90
CA ASP A 386 10.04 4.01 -43.75
C ASP A 386 10.80 2.76 -44.20
N ILE A 387 10.38 2.15 -45.33
CA ILE A 387 11.11 0.99 -45.90
C ILE A 387 12.55 1.37 -46.21
N HIS A 388 12.76 2.53 -46.84
CA HIS A 388 14.09 3.04 -47.18
C HIS A 388 14.94 3.22 -45.93
N SER A 389 14.40 3.88 -44.90
CA SER A 389 15.07 4.08 -43.60
C SER A 389 15.40 2.76 -42.92
N HIS A 390 14.47 1.82 -42.91
CA HIS A 390 14.65 0.51 -42.31
C HIS A 390 15.71 -0.33 -43.02
N VAL A 391 15.66 -0.41 -44.37
CA VAL A 391 16.64 -1.14 -45.18
C VAL A 391 18.05 -0.57 -44.98
N ARG A 392 18.18 0.77 -45.02
CA ARG A 392 19.46 1.43 -44.76
C ARG A 392 20.00 1.11 -43.37
N ALA A 393 19.17 1.24 -42.35
CA ALA A 393 19.55 0.89 -40.96
C ALA A 393 20.00 -0.56 -40.84
N CYS A 394 19.31 -1.52 -41.45
CA CYS A 394 19.69 -2.91 -41.46
C CYS A 394 21.06 -3.12 -42.12
N LEU A 395 21.28 -2.51 -43.29
CA LEU A 395 22.54 -2.59 -44.05
C LEU A 395 23.75 -1.99 -43.29
N GLU A 396 23.49 -0.98 -42.43
CA GLU A 396 24.52 -0.30 -41.66
C GLU A 396 24.79 -0.99 -40.30
N LYS A 397 23.74 -1.39 -39.62
CA LYS A 397 23.81 -1.89 -38.21
C LYS A 397 24.18 -3.37 -38.12
N GLU A 398 23.70 -4.22 -39.05
CA GLU A 398 23.97 -5.67 -38.96
C GLU A 398 25.39 -6.04 -39.28
N VAL A 399 26.02 -6.77 -38.40
CA VAL A 399 27.43 -7.18 -38.49
C VAL A 399 27.74 -7.91 -39.80
N ARG A 400 26.82 -8.75 -40.31
CA ARG A 400 26.94 -9.53 -41.55
C ARG A 400 27.04 -8.63 -42.80
N PHE A 401 26.44 -7.43 -42.76
CA PHE A 401 26.42 -6.49 -43.89
C PHE A 401 27.48 -5.39 -43.81
N LYS A 402 28.15 -5.23 -42.65
CA LYS A 402 29.15 -4.19 -42.43
C LYS A 402 30.32 -4.25 -43.45
N LYS A 403 30.72 -5.48 -43.84
CA LYS A 403 31.83 -5.72 -44.74
C LYS A 403 31.49 -5.56 -46.25
N TRP A 404 30.21 -5.32 -46.57
CA TRP A 404 29.82 -5.20 -47.98
C TRP A 404 30.20 -3.82 -48.57
N PRO A 405 30.63 -3.75 -49.86
CA PRO A 405 30.94 -2.50 -50.53
C PRO A 405 29.73 -1.55 -50.54
N ALA A 406 29.98 -0.25 -50.46
CA ALA A 406 28.93 0.75 -50.50
C ALA A 406 28.03 0.64 -51.75
N SER A 407 28.65 0.36 -52.92
CA SER A 407 27.92 0.18 -54.18
C SER A 407 26.92 -0.98 -54.14
N VAL A 408 27.25 -2.07 -53.45
CA VAL A 408 26.36 -3.24 -53.26
C VAL A 408 25.23 -2.87 -52.33
N LYS A 409 25.50 -2.16 -51.25
CA LYS A 409 24.46 -1.67 -50.32
C LYS A 409 23.46 -0.76 -51.04
N THR A 410 23.92 0.21 -51.83
CA THR A 410 23.08 1.08 -52.61
C THR A 410 22.18 0.32 -53.59
N GLN A 411 22.74 -0.65 -54.34
CA GLN A 411 21.94 -1.46 -55.24
C GLN A 411 20.90 -2.30 -54.55
N ILE A 412 21.18 -2.83 -53.34
CA ILE A 412 20.20 -3.55 -52.54
C ILE A 412 19.09 -2.61 -52.05
N GLU A 413 19.48 -1.46 -51.54
CA GLU A 413 18.55 -0.41 -51.08
C GLU A 413 17.59 0.02 -52.22
N GLU A 414 18.09 0.32 -53.41
CA GLU A 414 17.28 0.66 -54.56
C GLU A 414 16.37 -0.47 -55.04
N ARG A 415 16.85 -1.72 -55.06
CA ARG A 415 16.02 -2.85 -55.46
C ARG A 415 14.92 -3.21 -54.48
N LEU A 416 15.22 -3.18 -53.19
CA LEU A 416 14.22 -3.48 -52.16
C LEU A 416 13.17 -2.40 -52.07
N THR A 417 13.55 -1.11 -52.18
CA THR A 417 12.60 0.02 -52.21
C THR A 417 11.73 0.04 -53.48
N SER A 418 12.32 -0.23 -54.65
CA SER A 418 11.53 -0.29 -55.89
C SER A 418 10.68 -1.57 -55.97
N GLY A 419 11.12 -2.65 -55.39
CA GLY A 419 10.38 -3.92 -55.31
C GLY A 419 9.15 -3.85 -54.40
N ALA A 420 9.24 -3.08 -53.32
CA ALA A 420 8.11 -2.87 -52.39
C ALA A 420 6.89 -2.22 -53.07
N ASN A 421 7.10 -1.49 -54.15
CA ASN A 421 6.00 -0.91 -54.96
C ASN A 421 5.22 -1.93 -55.82
N ARG A 422 5.61 -3.19 -55.81
CA ARG A 422 4.99 -4.28 -56.60
C ARG A 422 4.39 -5.42 -55.73
N MET A 423 4.49 -5.34 -54.41
CA MET A 423 3.81 -6.21 -53.47
C MET A 423 2.56 -5.49 -52.95
#